data_0c8030fe2f888861034d7dd5846e8765
#
_entry.id   0c8030fe2f888861034d7dd5846e8765
#
_cell.length_a   1.000
_cell.length_b   1.000
_cell.length_c   1.000
_cell.angle_alpha   90.00
_cell.angle_beta   90.00
_cell.angle_gamma   90.00
#
_symmetry.space_group_name_H-M   'P 1'
#
loop_
_entity.id
_entity.type
_entity.pdbx_description
1 polymer ?
#
loop_
_entity_poly.entity_id
_entity_poly.type
_entity_poly.pdbx_seq_one_letter_code
_entity_poly.pdbx_strand_id
1 'polypeptide(L)' 'MFMAVLTVEFSLDGNDNLKAKRRVANSLKQKTRNKFNVAIAEAGTEDSLSCLRLAVVFFSNSESHLRSRLDK' A
#
# COMPACT_ATOMS: atom_id res chain seq x y z
N MET A 1 17.07 -14.91 0.48
CA MET A 1 15.80 -14.18 0.67
C MET A 1 15.79 -12.94 -0.18
N PHE A 2 14.69 -12.68 -0.85
CA PHE A 2 14.50 -11.50 -1.70
C PHE A 2 13.41 -10.62 -1.12
N MET A 3 13.56 -9.31 -1.33
CA MET A 3 12.61 -8.31 -0.87
C MET A 3 12.32 -7.35 -2.01
N ALA A 4 11.05 -6.99 -2.17
CA ALA A 4 10.66 -5.95 -3.12
C ALA A 4 9.74 -4.94 -2.44
N VAL A 5 9.82 -3.69 -2.87
CA VAL A 5 8.97 -2.63 -2.37
C VAL A 5 8.18 -2.06 -3.54
N LEU A 6 6.87 -2.01 -3.38
CA LEU A 6 5.97 -1.41 -4.37
C LEU A 6 5.32 -0.19 -3.73
N THR A 7 5.38 0.94 -4.43
CA THR A 7 4.72 2.17 -3.99
C THR A 7 3.50 2.42 -4.87
N VAL A 8 2.35 2.64 -4.25
CA VAL A 8 1.09 2.91 -4.95
C VAL A 8 0.54 4.23 -4.46
N GLU A 9 0.17 5.10 -5.39
CA GLU A 9 -0.43 6.40 -5.08
C GLU A 9 -1.88 6.43 -5.51
N PHE A 10 -2.73 7.00 -4.64
CA PHE A 10 -4.13 7.23 -4.93
C PHE A 10 -4.45 8.71 -4.81
N SER A 11 -5.24 9.22 -5.74
CA SER A 11 -5.79 10.56 -5.65
C SER A 11 -7.17 10.47 -5.01
N LEU A 12 -7.37 11.27 -3.95
CA LEU A 12 -8.66 11.33 -3.24
C LEU A 12 -9.32 12.67 -3.54
N ASP A 13 -9.74 12.85 -4.79
CA ASP A 13 -10.29 14.09 -5.27
C ASP A 13 -11.51 14.52 -4.44
N GLY A 14 -11.53 15.80 -4.04
CA GLY A 14 -12.62 16.34 -3.24
C GLY A 14 -12.57 15.97 -1.77
N ASN A 15 -11.58 15.20 -1.33
CA ASN A 15 -11.45 14.86 0.08
C ASN A 15 -10.83 16.01 0.85
N ASP A 16 -11.55 16.53 1.84
CA ASP A 16 -11.09 17.60 2.72
C ASP A 16 -11.06 17.17 4.19
N ASN A 17 -11.14 15.87 4.46
CA ASN A 17 -11.34 15.33 5.79
C ASN A 17 -10.33 14.22 6.07
N LEU A 18 -9.48 14.45 7.09
CA LEU A 18 -8.45 13.50 7.48
C LEU A 18 -9.05 12.17 7.97
N LYS A 19 -10.19 12.22 8.65
CA LYS A 19 -10.85 11.02 9.14
C LYS A 19 -11.31 10.14 7.98
N ALA A 20 -11.85 10.74 6.92
CA ALA A 20 -12.26 10.00 5.72
C ALA A 20 -11.04 9.37 5.03
N LYS A 21 -9.93 10.12 4.94
CA LYS A 21 -8.69 9.60 4.37
C LYS A 21 -8.16 8.40 5.15
N ARG A 22 -8.15 8.49 6.49
CA ARG A 22 -7.70 7.39 7.36
C ARG A 22 -8.56 6.15 7.17
N ARG A 23 -9.88 6.34 7.01
CA ARG A 23 -10.80 5.23 6.76
C ARG A 23 -10.47 4.52 5.45
N VAL A 24 -10.22 5.27 4.37
CA VAL A 24 -9.83 4.70 3.07
C VAL A 24 -8.49 3.99 3.19
N ALA A 25 -7.49 4.62 3.81
CA ALA A 25 -6.17 4.04 3.98
C ALA A 25 -6.23 2.72 4.76
N ASN A 26 -6.96 2.71 5.87
CA ASN A 26 -7.09 1.50 6.70
C ASN A 26 -7.82 0.39 5.95
N SER A 27 -8.84 0.72 5.17
CA SER A 27 -9.57 -0.25 4.37
C SER A 27 -8.66 -0.89 3.31
N LEU A 28 -7.87 -0.07 2.60
CA LEU A 28 -6.94 -0.57 1.59
C LEU A 28 -5.85 -1.44 2.21
N LYS A 29 -5.29 -1.01 3.34
CA LYS A 29 -4.27 -1.80 4.05
C LYS A 29 -4.83 -3.15 4.49
N GLN A 30 -6.03 -3.14 5.05
CA GLN A 30 -6.67 -4.37 5.53
C GLN A 30 -6.95 -5.35 4.39
N LYS A 31 -7.50 -4.86 3.28
CA LYS A 31 -7.78 -5.69 2.10
C LYS A 31 -6.50 -6.28 1.52
N THR A 32 -5.43 -5.50 1.48
CA THR A 32 -4.15 -5.96 0.96
C THR A 32 -3.55 -7.04 1.87
N ARG A 33 -3.58 -6.83 3.19
CA ARG A 33 -3.09 -7.82 4.15
C ARG A 33 -3.90 -9.11 4.12
N ASN A 34 -5.20 -9.03 3.90
CA ASN A 34 -6.05 -10.22 3.83
C ASN A 34 -5.79 -11.04 2.57
N LYS A 35 -5.38 -10.39 1.49
CA LYS A 35 -5.13 -11.05 0.21
C LYS A 35 -3.68 -11.53 0.09
N PHE A 36 -2.73 -10.79 0.65
CA PHE A 36 -1.30 -11.05 0.54
C PHE A 36 -0.64 -10.99 1.91
N ASN A 37 0.37 -11.82 2.09
CA ASN A 37 1.20 -11.77 3.30
C ASN A 37 2.30 -10.72 3.08
N VAL A 38 1.99 -9.45 3.38
CA VAL A 38 2.86 -8.32 3.10
C VAL A 38 2.86 -7.33 4.26
N ALA A 39 3.90 -6.51 4.35
CA ALA A 39 3.93 -5.34 5.22
C ALA A 39 3.48 -4.14 4.39
N ILE A 40 2.66 -3.27 4.96
CA ILE A 40 2.13 -2.11 4.25
C ILE A 40 1.99 -0.92 5.19
N ALA A 41 2.38 0.27 4.72
CA ALA A 41 2.27 1.50 5.50
C ALA A 41 2.10 2.69 4.57
N GLU A 42 1.51 3.77 5.08
CA GLU A 42 1.46 5.04 4.37
C GLU A 42 2.85 5.68 4.37
N ALA A 43 3.27 6.26 3.25
CA ALA A 43 4.62 6.77 3.07
C ALA A 43 4.63 8.17 2.44
N GLY A 44 4.87 9.18 3.26
CA GLY A 44 5.13 10.54 2.79
C GLY A 44 3.91 11.40 2.50
N THR A 45 2.70 10.91 2.74
CA THR A 45 1.46 11.67 2.46
C THR A 45 0.59 11.84 3.70
N GLU A 46 1.15 11.66 4.89
CA GLU A 46 0.38 11.71 6.13
C GLU A 46 -0.29 13.08 6.35
N ASP A 47 0.35 14.15 5.87
CA ASP A 47 -0.17 15.51 6.01
C ASP A 47 -1.06 15.95 4.85
N SER A 48 -1.21 15.12 3.82
CA SER A 48 -2.04 15.45 2.67
C SER A 48 -3.44 14.86 2.83
N LEU A 49 -4.46 15.65 2.49
CA LEU A 49 -5.86 15.20 2.54
C LEU A 49 -6.32 14.58 1.23
N SER A 50 -5.67 14.92 0.13
CA SER A 50 -6.11 14.51 -1.21
C SER A 50 -5.21 13.47 -1.87
N CYS A 51 -4.11 13.11 -1.23
CA CYS A 51 -3.16 12.15 -1.80
C CYS A 51 -2.83 11.07 -0.77
N LEU A 52 -2.81 9.83 -1.21
CA LEU A 52 -2.48 8.68 -0.36
C LEU A 52 -1.45 7.83 -1.07
N ARG A 53 -0.27 7.68 -0.45
CA ARG A 53 0.79 6.81 -0.96
C ARG A 53 1.01 5.68 0.02
N LEU A 54 0.94 4.46 -0.48
CA LEU A 54 1.17 3.25 0.31
C LEU A 54 2.43 2.55 -0.19
N ALA A 55 3.29 2.19 0.74
CA ALA A 55 4.45 1.36 0.46
C ALA A 55 4.14 -0.06 0.91
N VAL A 56 4.30 -1.02 0.00
CA VAL A 56 4.03 -2.43 0.24
C VAL A 56 5.33 -3.20 0.10
N VAL A 57 5.68 -3.98 1.12
CA VAL A 57 6.92 -4.74 1.15
C VAL A 57 6.61 -6.23 1.04
N PHE A 58 7.20 -6.88 0.06
CA PHE A 58 7.07 -8.32 -0.19
C PHE A 58 8.38 -9.01 0.15
N PHE A 59 8.28 -10.19 0.75
CA PHE A 59 9.42 -11.06 1.01
C PHE A 59 9.21 -12.40 0.33
N SER A 60 10.27 -12.97 -0.22
CA SER A 60 10.21 -14.30 -0.82
C SER A 60 11.57 -14.98 -0.75
N ASN A 61 11.58 -16.30 -0.72
CA ASN A 61 12.80 -17.10 -0.81
C ASN A 61 13.25 -17.28 -2.27
N SER A 62 12.44 -16.86 -3.23
CA SER A 62 12.68 -17.02 -4.65
C SER A 62 12.35 -15.75 -5.41
N GLU A 63 13.30 -15.30 -6.24
CA GLU A 63 13.10 -14.10 -7.06
C GLU A 63 11.94 -14.26 -8.03
N SER A 64 11.81 -15.42 -8.65
CA SER A 64 10.72 -15.67 -9.59
C SER A 64 9.36 -15.63 -8.91
N HIS A 65 9.27 -16.14 -7.69
CA HIS A 65 8.05 -16.09 -6.90
C HIS A 65 7.67 -14.63 -6.55
N LEU A 66 8.66 -13.83 -6.20
CA LEU A 66 8.46 -12.42 -5.88
C LEU A 66 7.95 -11.66 -7.09
N ARG A 67 8.55 -11.87 -8.27
CA ARG A 67 8.09 -11.26 -9.51
C ARG A 67 6.66 -11.64 -9.85
N SER A 68 6.30 -12.88 -9.64
CA SER A 68 4.93 -13.36 -9.88
C SER A 68 3.91 -12.59 -9.04
N ARG A 69 4.25 -12.24 -7.81
CA ARG A 69 3.38 -11.43 -6.95
C ARG A 69 3.25 -10.00 -7.45
N LEU A 70 4.34 -9.41 -7.94
CA LEU A 70 4.34 -8.04 -8.43
C LEU A 70 3.53 -7.89 -9.72
N ASP A 71 3.44 -8.94 -10.53
CA ASP A 71 2.74 -8.94 -11.80
C ASP A 71 1.22 -9.09 -11.66
N LYS A 72 0.74 -9.28 -10.46
CA LYS A 72 -0.70 -9.38 -10.16
C LYS A 72 -1.26 -8.05 -9.63
#